data_9e70842403e81aece813ff2119ecc253
#
_entry.id   9e70842403e81aece813ff2119ecc253
#
_cell.length_a   1.000
_cell.length_b   1.000
_cell.length_c   1.000
_cell.angle_alpha   90.00
_cell.angle_beta   90.00
_cell.angle_gamma   90.00
#
_symmetry.space_group_name_H-M   'P 1'
#
loop_
_entity.id
_entity.type
_entity.pdbx_description
1 polymer ?
#
loop_
_entity_poly.entity_id
_entity_poly.type
_entity_poly.pdbx_seq_one_letter_code
_entity_poly.pdbx_strand_id
1 'polypeptide(L)'
;MTRLLFIRIIIGLCFLISLSIKAQTNNWRSHIEQLAEEDMDEIFINNLFEELSMLEQNPLNLNTVTRNQLEQFPLLSINQAHAIADFLEKNRPIYTVFELRNVYLLDYATVSLILPFFYVGEIKKEKEPFNIDKIIKNSRHNLQVRLDKTLNKRAGYSNFSDSILSKYPNRKYVGEDFYHSLKYSISYRDKLQAGIVGEKDAGEPFWKPDYKKGYDHYGFHLILRNVGKIRALALGDYRLSFGQGLVLNNDFMLGKSFLSNNTIKQTSLPKRHFSKAESGYFRGAAAVLRLHNVDVTTFYSYQSVDANISSDGEITSFKTDGYHRVPLDFEKRNNTKEQVMGANVNYRLNRFQLGISALHHSYNRVYNPTLRYYNVDYWRGSQSFNFGVDYSYRFSKINIAGETARAENGTFAHIHI
;
A
#
# COMPACT_ATOMS: atom_id res chain seq x y z
N MET A 1 49.05 -23.54 7.62
CA MET A 1 49.18 -22.15 8.14
C MET A 1 48.29 -21.13 7.42
N THR A 2 48.05 -21.24 6.16
CA THR A 2 47.29 -20.29 5.33
C THR A 2 45.77 -20.22 5.62
N ARG A 3 45.12 -21.35 5.94
CA ARG A 3 43.66 -21.37 6.23
C ARG A 3 43.28 -20.67 7.54
N LEU A 4 44.09 -20.79 8.58
CA LEU A 4 43.86 -20.14 9.88
C LEU A 4 44.05 -18.61 9.79
N LEU A 5 44.98 -18.16 8.96
CA LEU A 5 45.21 -16.72 8.69
C LEU A 5 44.04 -16.11 7.96
N PHE A 6 43.47 -16.81 6.96
CA PHE A 6 42.33 -16.36 6.18
C PHE A 6 41.08 -16.23 7.05
N ILE A 7 40.81 -17.19 7.93
CA ILE A 7 39.67 -17.14 8.87
C ILE A 7 39.83 -15.97 9.86
N ARG A 8 41.04 -15.69 10.37
CA ARG A 8 41.31 -14.55 11.26
C ARG A 8 41.13 -13.21 10.55
N ILE A 9 41.47 -13.11 9.26
CA ILE A 9 41.27 -11.91 8.44
C ILE A 9 39.77 -11.68 8.21
N ILE A 10 38.99 -12.73 7.90
CA ILE A 10 37.53 -12.63 7.72
C ILE A 10 36.84 -12.22 9.01
N ILE A 11 37.21 -12.82 10.15
CA ILE A 11 36.66 -12.44 11.47
C ILE A 11 37.02 -11.00 11.81
N GLY A 12 38.28 -10.58 11.55
CA GLY A 12 38.72 -9.19 11.74
C GLY A 12 37.97 -8.20 10.84
N LEU A 13 37.71 -8.56 9.58
CA LEU A 13 36.91 -7.75 8.65
C LEU A 13 35.44 -7.62 9.07
N CYS A 14 34.82 -8.71 9.53
CA CYS A 14 33.49 -8.70 10.11
C CYS A 14 33.39 -7.83 11.37
N PHE A 15 34.45 -7.82 12.21
CA PHE A 15 34.50 -6.98 13.42
C PHE A 15 34.68 -5.49 13.09
N LEU A 16 35.40 -5.14 12.01
CA LEU A 16 35.57 -3.76 11.56
C LEU A 16 34.29 -3.21 10.91
N ILE A 17 33.48 -4.05 10.28
CA ILE A 17 32.17 -3.66 9.70
C ILE A 17 31.15 -3.38 10.81
N SER A 18 31.24 -4.06 11.95
CA SER A 18 30.30 -3.85 13.08
C SER A 18 30.53 -2.56 13.88
N LEU A 19 31.68 -1.88 13.73
CA LEU A 19 32.01 -0.66 14.49
C LEU A 19 31.47 0.65 13.86
N SER A 20 30.83 0.58 12.70
CA SER A 20 30.31 1.77 12.01
C SER A 20 28.79 1.95 12.07
N ILE A 21 28.07 1.11 12.79
CA ILE A 21 26.64 1.29 13.03
C ILE A 21 26.47 2.32 14.15
N LYS A 22 26.57 3.61 13.82
CA LYS A 22 25.87 4.63 14.60
C LYS A 22 24.39 4.32 14.46
N ALA A 23 23.80 3.71 15.47
CA ALA A 23 22.35 3.66 15.61
C ALA A 23 21.86 5.10 15.78
N GLN A 24 21.60 5.80 14.67
CA GLN A 24 20.65 6.87 14.67
C GLN A 24 19.34 6.18 15.00
N THR A 25 18.87 6.33 16.22
CA THR A 25 17.50 5.99 16.61
C THR A 25 16.57 6.91 15.81
N ASN A 26 16.26 6.50 14.58
CA ASN A 26 15.26 7.20 13.77
C ASN A 26 13.95 7.05 14.51
N ASN A 27 13.46 8.15 15.05
CA ASN A 27 12.26 8.20 15.90
C ASN A 27 11.02 7.58 15.21
N TRP A 28 10.95 7.64 13.88
CA TRP A 28 9.84 7.06 13.14
C TRP A 28 9.84 5.51 13.13
N ARG A 29 11.02 4.84 13.14
CA ARG A 29 11.09 3.36 13.21
C ARG A 29 10.59 2.84 14.55
N SER A 30 11.05 3.43 15.64
CA SER A 30 10.57 3.07 16.97
C SER A 30 9.07 3.35 17.14
N HIS A 31 8.55 4.39 16.48
CA HIS A 31 7.12 4.67 16.46
C HIS A 31 6.32 3.60 15.71
N ILE A 32 6.81 3.12 14.57
CA ILE A 32 6.19 2.01 13.85
C ILE A 32 6.26 0.69 14.63
N GLU A 33 7.36 0.44 15.32
CA GLU A 33 7.51 -0.72 16.22
C GLU A 33 6.47 -0.68 17.36
N GLN A 34 6.25 0.48 17.97
CA GLN A 34 5.20 0.66 18.97
C GLN A 34 3.80 0.41 18.41
N LEU A 35 3.51 0.89 17.20
CA LEU A 35 2.24 0.59 16.51
C LEU A 35 2.07 -0.91 16.22
N ALA A 36 3.16 -1.63 15.95
CA ALA A 36 3.12 -3.07 15.75
C ALA A 36 2.80 -3.85 17.04
N GLU A 37 3.15 -3.31 18.21
CA GLU A 37 2.80 -3.89 19.51
C GLU A 37 1.32 -3.68 19.90
N GLU A 38 0.63 -2.72 19.28
CA GLU A 38 -0.79 -2.40 19.52
C GLU A 38 -1.78 -3.31 18.77
N ASP A 39 -1.39 -4.54 18.44
CA ASP A 39 -2.24 -5.56 17.76
C ASP A 39 -2.75 -5.12 16.37
N MET A 40 -1.91 -4.38 15.65
CA MET A 40 -2.19 -3.97 14.27
C MET A 40 -1.85 -5.08 13.27
N ASP A 41 -2.55 -5.09 12.14
CA ASP A 41 -2.30 -6.01 11.04
C ASP A 41 -0.82 -5.93 10.57
N GLU A 42 -0.12 -7.07 10.63
CA GLU A 42 1.29 -7.19 10.23
C GLU A 42 1.52 -6.72 8.79
N ILE A 43 0.57 -7.00 7.90
CA ILE A 43 0.62 -6.57 6.50
C ILE A 43 0.62 -5.04 6.43
N PHE A 44 -0.22 -4.41 7.23
CA PHE A 44 -0.30 -2.95 7.31
C PHE A 44 1.03 -2.33 7.79
N ILE A 45 1.57 -2.82 8.89
CA ILE A 45 2.83 -2.33 9.48
C ILE A 45 3.98 -2.47 8.48
N ASN A 46 4.11 -3.62 7.83
CA ASN A 46 5.14 -3.86 6.83
C ASN A 46 5.02 -2.89 5.64
N ASN A 47 3.82 -2.64 5.16
CA ASN A 47 3.58 -1.72 4.06
C ASN A 47 3.89 -0.25 4.43
N LEU A 48 3.50 0.17 5.62
CA LEU A 48 3.81 1.51 6.14
C LEU A 48 5.32 1.69 6.31
N PHE A 49 6.00 0.70 6.86
CA PHE A 49 7.46 0.71 7.02
C PHE A 49 8.17 0.83 5.67
N GLU A 50 7.73 0.08 4.65
CA GLU A 50 8.29 0.15 3.30
C GLU A 50 8.04 1.52 2.65
N GLU A 51 6.83 2.07 2.78
CA GLU A 51 6.50 3.39 2.23
C GLU A 51 7.34 4.50 2.88
N LEU A 52 7.47 4.50 4.21
CA LEU A 52 8.31 5.45 4.93
C LEU A 52 9.79 5.28 4.61
N SER A 53 10.28 4.04 4.54
CA SER A 53 11.69 3.79 4.15
C SER A 53 12.01 4.35 2.77
N MET A 54 11.08 4.28 1.83
CA MET A 54 11.27 4.88 0.50
C MET A 54 11.16 6.40 0.51
N LEU A 55 10.28 6.97 1.33
CA LEU A 55 10.20 8.42 1.51
C LEU A 55 11.46 8.96 2.17
N GLU A 56 12.03 8.28 3.15
CA GLU A 56 13.31 8.63 3.77
C GLU A 56 14.46 8.62 2.75
N GLN A 57 14.49 7.65 1.86
CA GLN A 57 15.48 7.59 0.77
C GLN A 57 15.24 8.66 -0.31
N ASN A 58 14.00 9.14 -0.48
CA ASN A 58 13.60 10.15 -1.45
C ASN A 58 12.84 11.28 -0.76
N PRO A 59 13.49 12.07 0.11
CA PRO A 59 12.81 13.09 0.88
C PRO A 59 12.22 14.17 -0.03
N LEU A 60 11.18 14.84 0.46
CA LEU A 60 10.47 15.89 -0.25
C LEU A 60 11.16 17.25 -0.04
N ASN A 61 11.32 18.02 -1.11
CA ASN A 61 11.87 19.37 -1.01
C ASN A 61 10.77 20.35 -0.56
N LEU A 62 10.92 20.98 0.62
CA LEU A 62 9.96 21.94 1.17
C LEU A 62 9.71 23.13 0.24
N ASN A 63 10.70 23.52 -0.57
CA ASN A 63 10.55 24.64 -1.50
C ASN A 63 9.74 24.30 -2.75
N THR A 64 9.53 23.01 -3.06
CA THR A 64 8.79 22.56 -4.26
C THR A 64 7.64 21.61 -3.97
N VAL A 65 7.54 21.08 -2.74
CA VAL A 65 6.49 20.17 -2.35
C VAL A 65 5.11 20.81 -2.56
N THR A 66 4.20 20.04 -3.15
CA THR A 66 2.84 20.49 -3.41
C THR A 66 1.91 20.09 -2.27
N ARG A 67 0.79 20.81 -2.11
CA ARG A 67 -0.28 20.44 -1.15
C ARG A 67 -0.70 18.98 -1.30
N ASN A 68 -0.85 18.53 -2.53
CA ASN A 68 -1.26 17.16 -2.82
C ASN A 68 -0.24 16.09 -2.37
N GLN A 69 1.05 16.38 -2.43
CA GLN A 69 2.08 15.48 -1.89
C GLN A 69 2.05 15.41 -0.37
N LEU A 70 1.76 16.54 0.29
CA LEU A 70 1.58 16.60 1.74
C LEU A 70 0.31 15.86 2.20
N GLU A 71 -0.80 15.99 1.47
CA GLU A 71 -2.06 15.26 1.74
C GLU A 71 -1.89 13.74 1.63
N GLN A 72 -0.96 13.26 0.82
CA GLN A 72 -0.66 11.84 0.63
C GLN A 72 0.42 11.32 1.60
N PHE A 73 0.98 12.19 2.41
CA PHE A 73 2.06 11.81 3.32
C PHE A 73 1.51 10.98 4.50
N PRO A 74 2.01 9.74 4.73
CA PRO A 74 1.36 8.80 5.65
C PRO A 74 1.29 9.26 7.11
N LEU A 75 2.25 10.06 7.56
CA LEU A 75 2.36 10.49 8.97
C LEU A 75 1.72 11.85 9.25
N LEU A 76 1.03 12.44 8.28
CA LEU A 76 0.35 13.72 8.46
C LEU A 76 -1.17 13.56 8.37
N SER A 77 -1.88 14.18 9.29
CA SER A 77 -3.31 14.39 9.11
C SER A 77 -3.56 15.40 7.98
N ILE A 78 -4.74 15.35 7.41
CA ILE A 78 -5.17 16.32 6.37
C ILE A 78 -5.03 17.77 6.88
N ASN A 79 -5.37 18.01 8.14
CA ASN A 79 -5.25 19.34 8.75
C ASN A 79 -3.81 19.79 8.88
N GLN A 80 -2.91 18.89 9.28
CA GLN A 80 -1.48 19.17 9.36
C GLN A 80 -0.88 19.39 7.97
N ALA A 81 -1.23 18.54 6.99
CA ALA A 81 -0.81 18.70 5.59
C ALA A 81 -1.23 20.07 5.01
N HIS A 82 -2.46 20.50 5.29
CA HIS A 82 -2.95 21.80 4.88
C HIS A 82 -2.25 22.94 5.60
N ALA A 83 -2.01 22.83 6.91
CA ALA A 83 -1.28 23.84 7.68
C ALA A 83 0.15 24.02 7.17
N ILE A 84 0.85 22.91 6.85
CA ILE A 84 2.17 22.96 6.22
C ILE A 84 2.07 23.63 4.85
N ALA A 85 1.12 23.24 4.01
CA ALA A 85 0.95 23.82 2.67
C ALA A 85 0.70 25.34 2.73
N ASP A 86 -0.19 25.80 3.62
CA ASP A 86 -0.51 27.20 3.81
C ASP A 86 0.70 28.01 4.36
N PHE A 87 1.48 27.39 5.27
CA PHE A 87 2.72 27.97 5.77
C PHE A 87 3.77 28.13 4.67
N LEU A 88 3.98 27.07 3.88
CA LEU A 88 4.94 27.09 2.77
C LEU A 88 4.54 28.08 1.66
N GLU A 89 3.24 28.23 1.39
CA GLU A 89 2.74 29.19 0.39
C GLU A 89 3.09 30.64 0.78
N LYS A 90 3.06 30.95 2.09
CA LYS A 90 3.33 32.31 2.63
C LYS A 90 4.81 32.58 2.86
N ASN A 91 5.61 31.57 3.19
CA ASN A 91 6.96 31.75 3.72
C ASN A 91 8.08 31.24 2.80
N ARG A 92 7.78 30.70 1.61
CA ARG A 92 8.83 30.33 0.65
C ARG A 92 9.62 31.56 0.18
N PRO A 93 10.95 31.47 0.08
CA PRO A 93 11.79 30.30 0.23
C PRO A 93 12.04 29.90 1.69
N ILE A 94 11.95 28.60 1.97
CA ILE A 94 12.34 27.99 3.23
C ILE A 94 13.85 27.73 3.21
N TYR A 95 14.54 28.04 4.31
CA TYR A 95 15.99 27.91 4.42
C TYR A 95 16.43 26.73 5.28
N THR A 96 15.57 26.27 6.19
CA THR A 96 15.84 25.12 7.05
C THR A 96 14.59 24.27 7.29
N VAL A 97 14.76 22.94 7.39
CA VAL A 97 13.65 22.02 7.71
C VAL A 97 13.03 22.30 9.09
N PHE A 98 13.79 22.93 10.00
CA PHE A 98 13.31 23.26 11.34
C PHE A 98 12.25 24.39 11.35
N GLU A 99 12.06 25.11 10.25
CA GLU A 99 10.97 26.08 10.13
C GLU A 99 9.58 25.44 10.21
N LEU A 100 9.47 24.14 9.98
CA LEU A 100 8.24 23.36 10.21
C LEU A 100 7.75 23.46 11.67
N ARG A 101 8.61 23.79 12.63
CA ARG A 101 8.22 24.04 14.03
C ARG A 101 7.30 25.24 14.20
N ASN A 102 7.30 26.16 13.25
CA ASN A 102 6.44 27.34 13.26
C ASN A 102 5.06 27.09 12.65
N VAL A 103 4.83 25.87 12.14
CA VAL A 103 3.54 25.51 11.54
C VAL A 103 2.52 25.23 12.63
N TYR A 104 1.41 25.94 12.57
CA TYR A 104 0.27 25.68 13.45
C TYR A 104 -0.23 24.23 13.28
N LEU A 105 -0.61 23.57 14.36
CA LEU A 105 -1.02 22.15 14.43
C LEU A 105 0.14 21.13 14.39
N LEU A 106 1.38 21.54 14.29
CA LEU A 106 2.51 20.64 14.46
C LEU A 106 3.10 20.79 15.86
N ASP A 107 3.05 19.71 16.63
CA ASP A 107 3.79 19.63 17.89
C ASP A 107 5.24 19.16 17.65
N TYR A 108 6.06 19.25 18.68
CA TYR A 108 7.47 18.87 18.61
C TYR A 108 7.65 17.39 18.22
N ALA A 109 6.78 16.50 18.71
CA ALA A 109 6.85 15.07 18.43
C ALA A 109 6.56 14.81 16.95
N THR A 110 5.49 15.37 16.40
CA THR A 110 5.15 15.26 14.98
C THR A 110 6.26 15.82 14.09
N VAL A 111 6.80 17.01 14.41
CA VAL A 111 7.91 17.58 13.64
C VAL A 111 9.12 16.66 13.67
N SER A 112 9.52 16.16 14.83
CA SER A 112 10.66 15.23 14.96
C SER A 112 10.46 13.94 14.15
N LEU A 113 9.23 13.45 14.11
CA LEU A 113 8.85 12.26 13.38
C LEU A 113 8.97 12.44 11.86
N ILE A 114 8.57 13.61 11.33
CA ILE A 114 8.53 13.86 9.89
C ILE A 114 9.82 14.44 9.31
N LEU A 115 10.71 15.00 10.12
CA LEU A 115 11.95 15.64 9.66
C LEU A 115 12.79 14.81 8.69
N PRO A 116 12.97 13.49 8.87
CA PRO A 116 13.80 12.68 7.96
C PRO A 116 13.28 12.62 6.52
N PHE A 117 12.01 12.96 6.30
CA PHE A 117 11.34 12.87 5.00
C PHE A 117 11.34 14.19 4.22
N PHE A 118 11.92 15.24 4.79
CA PHE A 118 11.97 16.55 4.15
C PHE A 118 13.40 17.09 4.06
N TYR A 119 13.67 17.86 3.02
CA TYR A 119 14.89 18.62 2.88
C TYR A 119 14.60 20.00 2.29
N VAL A 120 15.56 20.91 2.40
CA VAL A 120 15.51 22.21 1.76
C VAL A 120 16.45 22.22 0.56
N GLY A 121 15.90 22.46 -0.61
CA GLY A 121 16.64 22.56 -1.85
C GLY A 121 16.22 23.81 -2.62
N GLU A 122 16.93 24.09 -3.72
CA GLU A 122 16.64 25.23 -4.58
C GLU A 122 15.20 25.19 -5.15
N ILE A 123 14.63 26.37 -5.36
CA ILE A 123 13.35 26.56 -6.05
C ILE A 123 13.61 26.47 -7.56
N LYS A 124 13.93 25.29 -8.07
CA LYS A 124 13.92 25.08 -9.49
C LYS A 124 12.49 24.90 -9.96
N LYS A 125 11.89 25.95 -10.52
CA LYS A 125 10.64 25.87 -11.29
C LYS A 125 10.92 25.19 -12.63
N GLU A 126 11.40 23.98 -12.61
CA GLU A 126 11.54 23.22 -13.84
C GLU A 126 10.18 22.57 -14.17
N LYS A 127 9.43 23.22 -15.04
CA LYS A 127 8.54 22.50 -15.98
C LYS A 127 9.45 21.79 -16.98
N GLU A 128 10.28 20.84 -16.52
CA GLU A 128 10.99 19.99 -17.46
C GLU A 128 9.93 19.18 -18.22
N PRO A 129 9.95 19.24 -19.56
CA PRO A 129 9.10 18.38 -20.36
C PRO A 129 9.39 16.92 -19.99
N PHE A 130 8.39 16.06 -20.09
CA PHE A 130 8.56 14.64 -19.84
C PHE A 130 9.55 14.07 -20.88
N ASN A 131 10.74 13.70 -20.43
CA ASN A 131 11.81 13.15 -21.28
C ASN A 131 12.24 11.79 -20.72
N ILE A 132 11.95 10.73 -21.46
CA ILE A 132 12.20 9.34 -21.05
C ILE A 132 13.70 9.10 -20.85
N ASP A 133 14.56 9.61 -21.73
CA ASP A 133 16.02 9.38 -21.63
C ASP A 133 16.61 10.00 -20.36
N LYS A 134 16.17 11.22 -20.02
CA LYS A 134 16.56 11.86 -18.76
C LYS A 134 16.03 11.10 -17.55
N ILE A 135 14.82 10.58 -17.62
CA ILE A 135 14.20 9.79 -16.56
C ILE A 135 15.03 8.53 -16.32
N ILE A 136 15.29 7.74 -17.35
CA ILE A 136 16.05 6.49 -17.22
C ILE A 136 17.46 6.75 -16.68
N LYS A 137 18.16 7.77 -17.24
CA LYS A 137 19.54 8.09 -16.85
C LYS A 137 19.69 8.60 -15.41
N ASN A 138 18.68 9.28 -14.87
CA ASN A 138 18.72 9.87 -13.53
C ASN A 138 17.78 9.18 -12.54
N SER A 139 17.25 8.02 -12.89
CA SER A 139 16.42 7.21 -11.98
C SER A 139 17.26 6.60 -10.88
N ARG A 140 16.65 6.46 -9.71
CA ARG A 140 17.18 5.63 -8.62
C ARG A 140 16.72 4.20 -8.80
N HIS A 141 17.63 3.28 -8.65
CA HIS A 141 17.41 1.85 -8.72
C HIS A 141 17.59 1.27 -7.32
N ASN A 142 16.66 0.46 -6.88
CA ASN A 142 16.73 -0.26 -5.61
C ASN A 142 16.46 -1.74 -5.86
N LEU A 143 17.41 -2.60 -5.49
CA LEU A 143 17.27 -4.05 -5.51
C LEU A 143 17.31 -4.54 -4.07
N GLN A 144 16.27 -5.23 -3.64
CA GLN A 144 16.17 -5.83 -2.32
C GLN A 144 15.97 -7.33 -2.46
N VAL A 145 16.86 -8.08 -1.83
CA VAL A 145 16.76 -9.54 -1.71
C VAL A 145 16.62 -9.86 -0.23
N ARG A 146 15.63 -10.66 0.12
CA ARG A 146 15.42 -11.12 1.49
C ARG A 146 15.35 -12.64 1.51
N LEU A 147 16.05 -13.24 2.45
CA LEU A 147 16.04 -14.67 2.74
C LEU A 147 15.86 -14.84 4.25
N ASP A 148 14.81 -15.53 4.66
CA ASP A 148 14.51 -15.81 6.06
C ASP A 148 14.35 -17.32 6.26
N LYS A 149 14.93 -17.82 7.34
CA LYS A 149 14.79 -19.22 7.74
C LYS A 149 14.55 -19.33 9.23
N THR A 150 13.47 -20.02 9.61
CA THR A 150 13.23 -20.35 11.02
C THR A 150 14.14 -21.50 11.43
N LEU A 151 14.91 -21.33 12.50
CA LEU A 151 15.84 -22.36 12.99
C LEU A 151 15.08 -23.55 13.59
N ASN A 152 13.94 -23.32 14.23
CA ASN A 152 13.10 -24.36 14.78
C ASN A 152 12.31 -25.08 13.68
N LYS A 153 12.36 -26.40 13.65
CA LYS A 153 11.63 -27.21 12.69
C LYS A 153 10.12 -27.14 12.96
N ARG A 154 9.36 -26.56 12.03
CA ARG A 154 7.90 -26.53 12.10
C ARG A 154 7.32 -27.93 11.82
N ALA A 155 6.16 -28.24 12.41
CA ALA A 155 5.51 -29.55 12.30
C ALA A 155 5.25 -29.98 10.82
N GLY A 156 4.93 -29.05 9.93
CA GLY A 156 4.70 -29.35 8.50
C GLY A 156 5.92 -29.88 7.74
N TYR A 157 7.13 -29.76 8.29
CA TYR A 157 8.37 -30.34 7.72
C TYR A 157 8.77 -31.67 8.34
N SER A 158 7.93 -32.23 9.23
CA SER A 158 8.21 -33.52 9.84
C SER A 158 8.10 -34.65 8.80
N ASN A 159 8.80 -35.73 9.04
CA ASN A 159 8.70 -36.93 8.23
C ASN A 159 7.40 -37.67 8.62
N PHE A 160 6.47 -37.77 7.70
CA PHE A 160 5.25 -38.55 7.86
C PHE A 160 5.34 -39.82 7.01
N SER A 161 4.77 -40.95 7.48
CA SER A 161 4.63 -42.14 6.68
C SER A 161 3.59 -41.96 5.56
N ASP A 162 3.73 -42.69 4.48
CA ASP A 162 2.82 -42.60 3.34
C ASP A 162 1.36 -42.93 3.72
N SER A 163 1.16 -43.81 4.70
CA SER A 163 -0.17 -44.13 5.24
C SER A 163 -0.81 -42.95 5.98
N ILE A 164 0.00 -42.10 6.65
CA ILE A 164 -0.49 -40.89 7.29
C ILE A 164 -0.81 -39.84 6.22
N LEU A 165 0.06 -39.67 5.22
CA LEU A 165 -0.15 -38.68 4.15
C LEU A 165 -1.33 -39.02 3.24
N SER A 166 -1.60 -40.29 2.95
CA SER A 166 -2.79 -40.71 2.21
C SER A 166 -4.09 -40.41 2.97
N LYS A 167 -4.08 -40.48 4.29
CA LYS A 167 -5.24 -40.12 5.12
C LYS A 167 -5.33 -38.59 5.43
N TYR A 168 -4.21 -37.93 5.54
CA TYR A 168 -4.12 -36.51 5.93
C TYR A 168 -3.09 -35.76 5.06
N PRO A 169 -3.39 -35.50 3.77
CA PRO A 169 -2.42 -34.91 2.83
C PRO A 169 -1.96 -33.51 3.21
N ASN A 170 -2.80 -32.77 3.93
CA ASN A 170 -2.53 -31.38 4.34
C ASN A 170 -1.65 -31.26 5.59
N ARG A 171 -1.08 -32.35 6.11
CA ARG A 171 -0.13 -32.29 7.26
C ARG A 171 1.28 -31.89 6.84
N LYS A 172 1.67 -32.15 5.60
CA LYS A 172 3.02 -31.92 5.10
C LYS A 172 3.04 -30.71 4.18
N TYR A 173 4.00 -29.83 4.41
CA TYR A 173 4.26 -28.74 3.48
C TYR A 173 4.87 -29.24 2.18
N VAL A 174 4.44 -28.66 1.06
CA VAL A 174 4.88 -29.05 -0.27
C VAL A 174 6.28 -28.49 -0.57
N GLY A 175 6.59 -27.29 -0.09
CA GLY A 175 7.80 -26.57 -0.41
C GLY A 175 8.89 -26.58 0.67
N GLU A 176 9.90 -25.75 0.44
CA GLU A 176 11.10 -25.62 1.26
C GLU A 176 10.84 -24.80 2.53
N ASP A 177 11.71 -24.97 3.53
CA ASP A 177 11.58 -24.37 4.87
C ASP A 177 12.12 -22.94 5.02
N PHE A 178 12.33 -22.25 3.92
CA PHE A 178 12.80 -20.86 3.91
C PHE A 178 11.92 -19.97 3.07
N TYR A 179 11.81 -18.75 3.54
CA TYR A 179 11.18 -17.62 2.84
C TYR A 179 12.20 -16.92 1.96
N HIS A 180 11.83 -16.49 0.78
CA HIS A 180 12.64 -15.55 0.00
C HIS A 180 11.81 -14.62 -0.87
N SER A 181 12.30 -13.40 -1.02
CA SER A 181 11.70 -12.42 -1.90
C SER A 181 12.74 -11.60 -2.65
N LEU A 182 12.36 -11.18 -3.83
CA LEU A 182 13.11 -10.28 -4.69
C LEU A 182 12.23 -9.07 -5.01
N LYS A 183 12.72 -7.87 -4.70
CA LYS A 183 12.08 -6.62 -5.09
C LYS A 183 13.04 -5.76 -5.90
N TYR A 184 12.60 -5.26 -7.03
CA TYR A 184 13.33 -4.29 -7.81
C TYR A 184 12.44 -3.09 -8.10
N SER A 185 12.92 -1.90 -7.82
CA SER A 185 12.18 -0.67 -8.09
C SER A 185 13.03 0.40 -8.72
N ILE A 186 12.39 1.19 -9.56
CA ILE A 186 12.94 2.37 -10.20
C ILE A 186 12.08 3.56 -9.79
N SER A 187 12.71 4.65 -9.41
CA SER A 187 12.01 5.89 -9.10
C SER A 187 12.74 7.10 -9.67
N TYR A 188 11.99 8.04 -10.21
CA TYR A 188 12.49 9.31 -10.68
C TYR A 188 11.64 10.45 -10.14
N ARG A 189 12.15 11.13 -9.10
CA ARG A 189 11.43 12.21 -8.38
C ARG A 189 10.01 11.72 -8.02
N ASP A 190 9.01 12.60 -8.20
CA ASP A 190 7.58 12.28 -8.07
C ASP A 190 6.91 11.85 -9.39
N LYS A 191 7.66 11.86 -10.51
CA LYS A 191 7.10 11.68 -11.86
C LYS A 191 6.93 10.21 -12.25
N LEU A 192 7.85 9.35 -11.82
CA LEU A 192 7.83 7.93 -12.19
C LEU A 192 8.18 7.05 -10.99
N GLN A 193 7.37 6.04 -10.78
CA GLN A 193 7.66 4.92 -9.86
C GLN A 193 7.27 3.63 -10.57
N ALA A 194 8.20 2.71 -10.71
CA ALA A 194 7.95 1.39 -11.28
C ALA A 194 8.65 0.33 -10.43
N GLY A 195 8.12 -0.87 -10.40
CA GLY A 195 8.77 -1.97 -9.69
C GLY A 195 8.11 -3.30 -9.94
N ILE A 196 8.86 -4.33 -9.62
CA ILE A 196 8.44 -5.73 -9.64
C ILE A 196 8.80 -6.37 -8.30
N VAL A 197 7.96 -7.27 -7.84
CA VAL A 197 8.18 -8.07 -6.63
C VAL A 197 7.88 -9.52 -6.95
N GLY A 198 8.71 -10.41 -6.44
CA GLY A 198 8.46 -11.85 -6.41
C GLY A 198 8.67 -12.34 -4.99
N GLU A 199 7.79 -13.20 -4.52
CA GLU A 199 7.79 -13.72 -3.17
C GLU A 199 7.38 -15.17 -3.10
N LYS A 200 7.96 -15.87 -2.14
CA LYS A 200 7.63 -17.23 -1.75
C LYS A 200 7.75 -17.38 -0.25
N ASP A 201 6.69 -17.84 0.38
CA ASP A 201 6.66 -18.15 1.80
C ASP A 201 7.39 -19.46 2.15
N ALA A 202 7.80 -19.59 3.42
CA ALA A 202 8.35 -20.85 3.92
C ALA A 202 7.25 -21.93 3.92
N GLY A 203 7.51 -23.05 3.25
CA GLY A 203 6.56 -24.13 3.03
C GLY A 203 5.94 -24.18 1.64
N GLU A 204 6.12 -23.12 0.86
CA GLU A 204 5.68 -23.06 -0.52
C GLU A 204 6.74 -23.58 -1.49
N PRO A 205 6.34 -24.25 -2.57
CA PRO A 205 7.28 -24.74 -3.55
C PRO A 205 7.75 -23.62 -4.49
N PHE A 206 9.06 -23.53 -4.72
CA PHE A 206 9.62 -22.63 -5.72
C PHE A 206 9.81 -23.31 -7.07
N TRP A 207 10.31 -24.54 -7.07
CA TRP A 207 10.58 -25.30 -8.29
C TRP A 207 10.11 -26.75 -8.19
N LYS A 208 8.79 -26.91 -8.15
CA LYS A 208 8.14 -28.23 -8.20
C LYS A 208 7.17 -28.26 -9.38
N PRO A 209 7.44 -29.06 -10.45
CA PRO A 209 6.66 -29.03 -11.70
C PRO A 209 5.16 -29.25 -11.49
N ASP A 210 4.76 -30.11 -10.54
CA ASP A 210 3.37 -30.48 -10.27
C ASP A 210 2.59 -29.39 -9.53
N TYR A 211 3.28 -28.42 -8.92
CA TYR A 211 2.65 -27.36 -8.12
C TYR A 211 2.99 -25.96 -8.65
N LYS A 212 4.27 -25.62 -8.72
CA LYS A 212 4.71 -24.24 -9.06
C LYS A 212 6.10 -24.24 -9.68
N LYS A 213 6.27 -23.34 -10.67
CA LYS A 213 7.58 -22.93 -11.20
C LYS A 213 7.76 -21.44 -10.95
N GLY A 214 8.72 -21.08 -10.10
CA GLY A 214 9.01 -19.71 -9.69
C GLY A 214 8.28 -19.27 -8.42
N TYR A 215 8.19 -17.95 -8.22
CA TYR A 215 7.56 -17.35 -7.06
C TYR A 215 6.07 -17.65 -6.96
N ASP A 216 5.55 -17.72 -5.76
CA ASP A 216 4.12 -17.89 -5.54
C ASP A 216 3.37 -16.62 -5.88
N HIS A 217 3.84 -15.50 -5.39
CA HIS A 217 3.31 -14.18 -5.69
C HIS A 217 4.23 -13.39 -6.62
N TYR A 218 3.64 -12.71 -7.60
CA TYR A 218 4.28 -11.70 -8.44
C TYR A 218 3.44 -10.44 -8.44
N GLY A 219 4.07 -9.32 -8.08
CA GLY A 219 3.46 -8.00 -8.20
C GLY A 219 4.27 -7.11 -9.15
N PHE A 220 3.60 -6.16 -9.77
CA PHE A 220 4.25 -5.13 -10.58
C PHE A 220 3.44 -3.84 -10.55
N HIS A 221 4.12 -2.71 -10.61
CA HIS A 221 3.46 -1.42 -10.70
C HIS A 221 4.24 -0.45 -11.58
N LEU A 222 3.51 0.44 -12.23
CA LEU A 222 4.02 1.62 -12.91
C LEU A 222 3.11 2.80 -12.57
N ILE A 223 3.64 3.81 -11.91
CA ILE A 223 2.94 5.07 -11.60
C ILE A 223 3.64 6.20 -12.34
N LEU A 224 2.90 6.92 -13.16
CA LEU A 224 3.31 8.16 -13.80
C LEU A 224 2.51 9.32 -13.22
N ARG A 225 3.15 10.46 -12.96
CA ARG A 225 2.49 11.64 -12.42
C ARG A 225 2.86 12.90 -13.20
N ASN A 226 1.90 13.82 -13.31
CA ASN A 226 2.08 15.15 -13.86
C ASN A 226 2.61 15.15 -15.32
N VAL A 227 1.99 14.32 -16.19
CA VAL A 227 2.31 14.23 -17.62
C VAL A 227 1.21 14.93 -18.43
N GLY A 228 1.44 16.17 -18.78
CA GLY A 228 0.46 17.01 -19.48
C GLY A 228 -0.83 17.21 -18.64
N LYS A 229 -1.98 16.78 -19.18
CA LYS A 229 -3.28 16.81 -18.47
C LYS A 229 -3.48 15.59 -17.55
N ILE A 230 -2.66 14.55 -17.68
CA ILE A 230 -2.70 13.37 -16.84
C ILE A 230 -2.05 13.70 -15.52
N ARG A 231 -2.84 13.79 -14.45
CA ARG A 231 -2.37 14.01 -13.10
C ARG A 231 -1.69 12.79 -12.52
N ALA A 232 -2.29 11.61 -12.77
CA ALA A 232 -1.70 10.32 -12.41
C ALA A 232 -2.18 9.23 -13.38
N LEU A 233 -1.31 8.30 -13.70
CA LEU A 233 -1.60 7.05 -14.38
C LEU A 233 -0.98 5.93 -13.57
N ALA A 234 -1.75 4.91 -13.25
CA ALA A 234 -1.30 3.68 -12.60
C ALA A 234 -1.55 2.49 -13.52
N LEU A 235 -0.56 1.62 -13.65
CA LEU A 235 -0.66 0.33 -14.34
C LEU A 235 -0.09 -0.76 -13.43
N GLY A 236 -0.73 -1.93 -13.43
CA GLY A 236 -0.38 -3.06 -12.57
C GLY A 236 -1.07 -3.00 -11.23
N ASP A 237 -0.32 -3.14 -10.13
CA ASP A 237 -0.86 -3.23 -8.77
C ASP A 237 -0.91 -1.85 -8.13
N TYR A 238 -2.11 -1.42 -7.75
CA TYR A 238 -2.34 -0.09 -7.18
C TYR A 238 -3.45 -0.09 -6.13
N ARG A 239 -3.52 1.00 -5.37
CA ARG A 239 -4.54 1.29 -4.37
C ARG A 239 -5.19 2.63 -4.66
N LEU A 240 -6.45 2.77 -4.28
CA LEU A 240 -7.25 3.95 -4.54
C LEU A 240 -8.36 4.10 -3.49
N SER A 241 -8.71 5.33 -3.11
CA SER A 241 -9.86 5.62 -2.27
C SER A 241 -10.62 6.84 -2.77
N PHE A 242 -11.94 6.86 -2.55
CA PHE A 242 -12.82 7.96 -2.91
C PHE A 242 -13.51 8.52 -1.66
N GLY A 243 -13.70 9.83 -1.61
CA GLY A 243 -14.40 10.53 -0.53
C GLY A 243 -13.89 10.17 0.86
N GLN A 244 -14.81 9.89 1.78
CA GLN A 244 -14.51 9.40 3.13
C GLN A 244 -14.32 7.88 3.19
N GLY A 245 -14.50 7.19 2.06
CA GLY A 245 -14.25 5.77 1.91
C GLY A 245 -15.46 4.86 2.09
N LEU A 246 -16.69 5.39 1.98
CA LEU A 246 -17.90 4.57 2.01
C LEU A 246 -18.12 3.80 0.71
N VAL A 247 -17.87 4.43 -0.45
CA VAL A 247 -17.97 3.76 -1.75
C VAL A 247 -16.72 2.94 -2.05
N LEU A 248 -15.55 3.53 -1.86
CA LEU A 248 -14.28 2.87 -2.14
C LEU A 248 -13.20 3.30 -1.17
N ASN A 249 -12.64 2.34 -0.44
CA ASN A 249 -11.47 2.53 0.38
C ASN A 249 -10.56 1.30 0.31
N ASN A 250 -9.58 1.36 -0.55
CA ASN A 250 -8.54 0.36 -0.69
C ASN A 250 -7.15 0.94 -0.33
N ASP A 251 -7.13 2.06 0.43
CA ASP A 251 -5.91 2.65 0.94
C ASP A 251 -5.69 2.22 2.40
N PHE A 252 -4.46 2.39 2.89
CA PHE A 252 -4.16 2.07 4.27
C PHE A 252 -4.87 3.01 5.23
N MET A 253 -5.35 2.42 6.32
CA MET A 253 -5.82 3.17 7.47
C MET A 253 -4.79 3.00 8.60
N LEU A 254 -4.20 4.09 9.04
CA LEU A 254 -3.44 4.12 10.28
C LEU A 254 -4.34 3.72 11.45
N GLY A 255 -3.82 2.91 12.37
CA GLY A 255 -4.59 2.38 13.49
C GLY A 255 -5.24 3.42 14.41
N LYS A 256 -6.06 2.96 15.33
CA LYS A 256 -6.94 3.80 16.18
C LYS A 256 -6.21 4.93 16.92
N SER A 257 -5.01 4.71 17.40
CA SER A 257 -4.22 5.67 18.16
C SER A 257 -3.75 6.85 17.27
N PHE A 258 -3.41 6.60 16.02
CA PHE A 258 -3.04 7.63 15.04
C PHE A 258 -4.27 8.32 14.42
N LEU A 259 -5.43 7.66 14.45
CA LEU A 259 -6.69 8.15 13.87
C LEU A 259 -7.35 9.25 14.70
N SER A 260 -7.01 9.42 15.96
CA SER A 260 -7.65 10.46 16.81
C SER A 260 -7.53 11.86 16.21
N ASN A 261 -6.47 12.11 15.43
CA ASN A 261 -6.22 13.38 14.72
C ASN A 261 -6.50 13.31 13.21
N ASN A 262 -6.87 12.15 12.65
CA ASN A 262 -6.98 11.93 11.20
C ASN A 262 -8.32 11.30 10.80
N THR A 263 -9.41 11.86 11.30
CA THR A 263 -10.77 11.35 11.04
C THR A 263 -11.26 11.66 9.61
N ILE A 264 -10.82 12.77 9.02
CA ILE A 264 -11.24 13.20 7.68
C ILE A 264 -10.34 12.55 6.62
N LYS A 265 -10.96 11.87 5.66
CA LYS A 265 -10.30 11.33 4.47
C LYS A 265 -10.56 12.20 3.24
N GLN A 266 -9.85 11.94 2.18
CA GLN A 266 -10.06 12.59 0.87
C GLN A 266 -9.80 11.58 -0.24
N THR A 267 -10.43 11.83 -1.40
CA THR A 267 -10.12 11.10 -2.63
C THR A 267 -8.62 11.14 -2.91
N SER A 268 -8.00 9.98 -2.94
CA SER A 268 -6.55 9.84 -3.18
C SER A 268 -6.23 9.73 -4.68
N LEU A 269 -5.01 10.12 -5.04
CA LEU A 269 -4.44 9.66 -6.32
C LEU A 269 -4.10 8.17 -6.22
N PRO A 270 -4.09 7.45 -7.35
CA PRO A 270 -3.62 6.08 -7.35
C PRO A 270 -2.22 5.98 -6.72
N LYS A 271 -2.11 5.10 -5.72
CA LYS A 271 -0.86 4.77 -5.04
C LYS A 271 -0.40 3.40 -5.51
N ARG A 272 0.90 3.19 -5.64
CA ARG A 272 1.43 1.87 -5.94
C ARG A 272 1.08 0.89 -4.82
N HIS A 273 0.84 -0.35 -5.18
CA HIS A 273 0.96 -1.47 -4.28
C HIS A 273 2.31 -2.14 -4.55
N PHE A 274 3.19 -2.13 -3.58
CA PHE A 274 4.53 -2.70 -3.68
C PHE A 274 4.83 -3.55 -2.46
N SER A 275 3.79 -4.13 -1.92
CA SER A 275 3.80 -5.05 -0.81
C SER A 275 3.89 -6.49 -1.31
N LYS A 276 4.14 -7.38 -0.38
CA LYS A 276 4.04 -8.83 -0.51
C LYS A 276 2.63 -9.35 -0.19
N ALA A 277 1.73 -8.46 0.23
CA ALA A 277 0.34 -8.83 0.48
C ALA A 277 -0.33 -9.22 -0.84
N GLU A 278 -0.93 -10.41 -0.86
CA GLU A 278 -1.61 -10.97 -2.02
C GLU A 278 -3.06 -10.52 -2.14
N SER A 279 -3.55 -9.76 -1.17
CA SER A 279 -4.91 -9.21 -1.12
C SER A 279 -4.91 -7.72 -0.79
N GLY A 280 -6.07 -7.06 -0.94
CA GLY A 280 -6.25 -5.65 -0.57
C GLY A 280 -5.66 -4.65 -1.56
N TYR A 281 -5.54 -4.98 -2.83
CA TYR A 281 -5.10 -4.08 -3.90
C TYR A 281 -5.92 -4.33 -5.19
N PHE A 282 -5.79 -3.42 -6.15
CA PHE A 282 -6.33 -3.55 -7.49
C PHE A 282 -5.22 -3.89 -8.48
N ARG A 283 -5.52 -4.73 -9.47
CA ARG A 283 -4.62 -5.10 -10.56
C ARG A 283 -5.22 -4.73 -11.90
N GLY A 284 -4.63 -3.75 -12.57
CA GLY A 284 -5.14 -3.26 -13.86
C GLY A 284 -4.63 -1.86 -14.20
N ALA A 285 -5.54 -0.90 -14.40
CA ALA A 285 -5.19 0.46 -14.75
C ALA A 285 -6.08 1.48 -14.04
N ALA A 286 -5.49 2.63 -13.67
CA ALA A 286 -6.22 3.79 -13.18
C ALA A 286 -5.63 5.07 -13.78
N ALA A 287 -6.48 6.03 -14.13
CA ALA A 287 -6.07 7.31 -14.66
C ALA A 287 -6.81 8.46 -13.97
N VAL A 288 -6.10 9.54 -13.70
CA VAL A 288 -6.65 10.79 -13.18
C VAL A 288 -6.34 11.91 -14.17
N LEU A 289 -7.38 12.48 -14.72
CA LEU A 289 -7.30 13.63 -15.62
C LEU A 289 -7.68 14.91 -14.89
N ARG A 290 -6.85 15.94 -15.01
CA ARG A 290 -7.13 17.27 -14.47
C ARG A 290 -7.66 18.22 -15.51
N LEU A 291 -8.86 18.71 -15.28
CA LEU A 291 -9.57 19.70 -16.10
C LEU A 291 -9.89 20.94 -15.24
N HIS A 292 -8.97 21.90 -15.18
CA HIS A 292 -9.05 23.07 -14.30
C HIS A 292 -9.22 22.67 -12.81
N ASN A 293 -10.40 22.89 -12.27
CA ASN A 293 -10.75 22.59 -10.87
C ASN A 293 -11.39 21.20 -10.69
N VAL A 294 -11.49 20.40 -11.75
CA VAL A 294 -12.09 19.07 -11.74
C VAL A 294 -11.02 18.02 -11.97
N ASP A 295 -10.95 17.03 -11.08
CA ASP A 295 -10.22 15.81 -11.30
C ASP A 295 -11.20 14.69 -11.66
N VAL A 296 -10.99 14.03 -12.78
CA VAL A 296 -11.77 12.87 -13.21
C VAL A 296 -10.89 11.64 -13.08
N THR A 297 -11.27 10.75 -12.20
CA THR A 297 -10.59 9.46 -11.95
C THR A 297 -11.40 8.34 -12.55
N THR A 298 -10.78 7.47 -13.32
CA THR A 298 -11.37 6.20 -13.80
C THR A 298 -10.40 5.07 -13.49
N PHE A 299 -10.95 3.89 -13.19
CA PHE A 299 -10.11 2.72 -12.96
C PHE A 299 -10.82 1.42 -13.35
N TYR A 300 -10.00 0.43 -13.64
CA TYR A 300 -10.40 -0.93 -13.93
C TYR A 300 -9.41 -1.90 -13.29
N SER A 301 -9.92 -2.90 -12.59
CA SER A 301 -9.16 -3.99 -11.98
C SER A 301 -9.74 -5.33 -12.40
N TYR A 302 -8.88 -6.25 -12.76
CA TYR A 302 -9.21 -7.64 -13.03
C TYR A 302 -8.14 -8.54 -12.44
N GLN A 303 -8.52 -9.38 -11.50
CA GLN A 303 -7.58 -10.27 -10.80
C GLN A 303 -8.21 -11.61 -10.46
N SER A 304 -7.34 -12.58 -10.19
CA SER A 304 -7.74 -13.86 -9.61
C SER A 304 -7.57 -13.77 -8.11
N VAL A 305 -8.54 -14.28 -7.37
CA VAL A 305 -8.52 -14.32 -5.91
C VAL A 305 -8.73 -15.75 -5.43
N ASP A 306 -8.22 -16.03 -4.25
CA ASP A 306 -8.34 -17.32 -3.60
C ASP A 306 -9.65 -17.39 -2.82
N ALA A 307 -10.39 -18.46 -2.99
CA ALA A 307 -11.69 -18.61 -2.34
C ALA A 307 -11.97 -20.05 -1.90
N ASN A 308 -12.77 -20.18 -0.86
CA ASN A 308 -13.43 -21.41 -0.48
C ASN A 308 -14.71 -21.52 -1.28
N ILE A 309 -14.82 -22.59 -2.08
CA ILE A 309 -15.97 -22.85 -2.95
C ILE A 309 -16.79 -23.97 -2.36
N SER A 310 -18.13 -23.79 -2.31
CA SER A 310 -19.07 -24.85 -1.93
C SER A 310 -19.22 -25.92 -3.00
N SER A 311 -19.91 -27.02 -2.69
CA SER A 311 -20.29 -28.05 -3.67
C SER A 311 -21.11 -27.50 -4.84
N ASP A 312 -21.87 -26.44 -4.59
CA ASP A 312 -22.74 -25.79 -5.59
C ASP A 312 -21.99 -24.75 -6.44
N GLY A 313 -20.69 -24.61 -6.22
CA GLY A 313 -19.82 -23.69 -6.98
C GLY A 313 -19.86 -22.24 -6.50
N GLU A 314 -20.44 -21.96 -5.34
CA GLU A 314 -20.57 -20.62 -4.76
C GLU A 314 -19.38 -20.28 -3.85
N ILE A 315 -19.02 -19.01 -3.75
CA ILE A 315 -17.97 -18.52 -2.87
C ILE A 315 -18.54 -18.43 -1.46
N THR A 316 -17.98 -19.19 -0.52
CA THR A 316 -18.36 -19.15 0.90
C THR A 316 -17.49 -18.19 1.72
N SER A 317 -16.23 -18.03 1.35
CA SER A 317 -15.30 -17.06 1.94
C SER A 317 -14.08 -16.88 1.06
N PHE A 318 -13.38 -15.76 1.23
CA PHE A 318 -12.10 -15.52 0.58
C PHE A 318 -10.95 -15.98 1.48
N LYS A 319 -9.88 -16.49 0.88
CA LYS A 319 -8.63 -16.81 1.54
C LYS A 319 -7.66 -15.66 1.30
N THR A 320 -7.39 -14.89 2.34
CA THR A 320 -6.61 -13.64 2.25
C THR A 320 -5.22 -13.72 2.85
N ASP A 321 -4.84 -14.89 3.42
CA ASP A 321 -3.55 -15.09 4.09
C ASP A 321 -2.37 -15.29 3.14
N GLY A 322 -2.61 -15.53 1.83
CA GLY A 322 -1.60 -15.72 0.80
C GLY A 322 -0.80 -17.02 0.88
N TYR A 323 -1.09 -17.93 1.83
CA TYR A 323 -0.28 -19.15 1.99
C TYR A 323 -0.73 -20.29 1.09
N HIS A 324 0.22 -20.84 0.29
CA HIS A 324 0.00 -22.02 -0.56
C HIS A 324 0.99 -23.13 -0.18
N ARG A 325 0.84 -23.68 1.03
CA ARG A 325 1.81 -24.61 1.65
C ARG A 325 1.42 -26.06 1.56
N VAL A 326 0.12 -26.35 1.46
CA VAL A 326 -0.44 -27.71 1.47
C VAL A 326 -1.34 -27.92 0.26
N PRO A 327 -1.60 -29.20 -0.16
CA PRO A 327 -2.42 -29.50 -1.34
C PRO A 327 -3.76 -28.77 -1.39
N LEU A 328 -4.47 -28.67 -0.27
CA LEU A 328 -5.75 -27.96 -0.18
C LEU A 328 -5.65 -26.47 -0.50
N ASP A 329 -4.50 -25.84 -0.21
CA ASP A 329 -4.31 -24.41 -0.52
C ASP A 329 -4.25 -24.18 -2.04
N PHE A 330 -3.65 -25.13 -2.79
CA PHE A 330 -3.57 -25.05 -4.25
C PHE A 330 -4.93 -25.24 -4.93
N GLU A 331 -5.87 -25.98 -4.32
CA GLU A 331 -7.24 -26.10 -4.82
C GLU A 331 -8.02 -24.79 -4.71
N LYS A 332 -7.69 -23.97 -3.69
CA LYS A 332 -8.32 -22.68 -3.44
C LYS A 332 -7.70 -21.54 -4.23
N ARG A 333 -6.48 -21.75 -4.73
CA ARG A 333 -5.67 -20.74 -5.37
C ARG A 333 -6.24 -20.28 -6.70
N ASN A 334 -6.39 -18.97 -6.87
CA ASN A 334 -6.80 -18.31 -8.12
C ASN A 334 -8.10 -18.89 -8.74
N ASN A 335 -8.97 -19.49 -7.93
CA ASN A 335 -10.16 -20.22 -8.40
C ASN A 335 -11.37 -19.30 -8.65
N THR A 336 -11.25 -18.03 -8.31
CA THR A 336 -12.29 -17.02 -8.51
C THR A 336 -11.72 -15.82 -9.26
N LYS A 337 -12.52 -15.20 -10.14
CA LYS A 337 -12.18 -13.95 -10.83
C LYS A 337 -12.96 -12.81 -10.23
N GLU A 338 -12.25 -11.75 -9.90
CA GLU A 338 -12.79 -10.49 -9.41
C GLU A 338 -12.58 -9.40 -10.45
N GLN A 339 -13.62 -8.64 -10.71
CA GLN A 339 -13.59 -7.46 -11.57
C GLN A 339 -14.16 -6.27 -10.82
N VAL A 340 -13.41 -5.18 -10.77
CA VAL A 340 -13.83 -3.93 -10.16
C VAL A 340 -13.56 -2.80 -11.13
N MET A 341 -14.56 -1.96 -11.37
CA MET A 341 -14.39 -0.74 -12.14
C MET A 341 -15.16 0.41 -11.52
N GLY A 342 -14.66 1.60 -11.72
CA GLY A 342 -15.32 2.77 -11.16
C GLY A 342 -14.79 4.08 -11.67
N ALA A 343 -15.49 5.12 -11.28
CA ALA A 343 -15.15 6.49 -11.59
C ALA A 343 -15.43 7.41 -10.40
N ASN A 344 -14.66 8.48 -10.31
CA ASN A 344 -14.89 9.59 -9.38
C ASN A 344 -14.68 10.91 -10.12
N VAL A 345 -15.59 11.84 -9.94
CA VAL A 345 -15.46 13.22 -10.39
C VAL A 345 -15.35 14.10 -9.15
N ASN A 346 -14.25 14.78 -9.00
CA ASN A 346 -13.94 15.58 -7.82
C ASN A 346 -13.72 17.04 -8.22
N TYR A 347 -14.64 17.92 -7.82
CA TYR A 347 -14.54 19.36 -8.01
C TYR A 347 -13.91 20.01 -6.77
N ARG A 348 -12.88 20.84 -6.98
CA ARG A 348 -12.19 21.57 -5.91
C ARG A 348 -12.12 23.05 -6.22
N LEU A 349 -12.65 23.86 -5.33
CA LEU A 349 -12.57 25.31 -5.42
C LEU A 349 -12.19 25.89 -4.06
N ASN A 350 -11.01 26.48 -3.97
CA ASN A 350 -10.46 27.07 -2.72
C ASN A 350 -10.54 26.10 -1.53
N ARG A 351 -11.52 26.30 -0.66
CA ARG A 351 -11.73 25.54 0.59
C ARG A 351 -12.85 24.50 0.51
N PHE A 352 -13.51 24.44 -0.64
CA PHE A 352 -14.63 23.54 -0.90
C PHE A 352 -14.22 22.41 -1.84
N GLN A 353 -14.69 21.21 -1.54
CA GLN A 353 -14.58 20.02 -2.38
C GLN A 353 -15.94 19.34 -2.45
N LEU A 354 -16.29 18.86 -3.63
CA LEU A 354 -17.47 18.02 -3.89
C LEU A 354 -17.04 16.87 -4.78
N GLY A 355 -17.33 15.63 -4.37
CA GLY A 355 -17.04 14.42 -5.11
C GLY A 355 -18.29 13.61 -5.44
N ILE A 356 -18.28 12.96 -6.58
CA ILE A 356 -19.29 11.98 -7.00
C ILE A 356 -18.55 10.71 -7.41
N SER A 357 -18.94 9.57 -6.84
CA SER A 357 -18.30 8.28 -7.04
C SER A 357 -19.30 7.24 -7.52
N ALA A 358 -18.87 6.39 -8.43
CA ALA A 358 -19.60 5.20 -8.87
C ALA A 358 -18.64 4.01 -8.94
N LEU A 359 -19.12 2.85 -8.51
CA LEU A 359 -18.35 1.61 -8.42
C LEU A 359 -19.21 0.44 -8.89
N HIS A 360 -18.68 -0.39 -9.77
CA HIS A 360 -19.22 -1.70 -10.11
C HIS A 360 -18.21 -2.77 -9.72
N HIS A 361 -18.69 -3.78 -8.99
CA HIS A 361 -17.91 -4.90 -8.53
C HIS A 361 -18.58 -6.20 -8.94
N SER A 362 -17.82 -7.15 -9.47
CA SER A 362 -18.37 -8.45 -9.88
C SER A 362 -17.38 -9.60 -9.68
N TYR A 363 -17.95 -10.76 -9.40
CA TYR A 363 -17.26 -12.05 -9.36
C TYR A 363 -17.80 -12.96 -10.46
N ASN A 364 -16.98 -13.90 -10.92
CA ASN A 364 -17.42 -14.96 -11.86
C ASN A 364 -18.26 -16.04 -11.19
N ARG A 365 -18.48 -15.98 -9.88
CA ARG A 365 -19.28 -16.89 -9.05
C ARG A 365 -20.14 -16.08 -8.09
N VAL A 366 -21.21 -16.70 -7.60
CA VAL A 366 -22.06 -16.08 -6.57
C VAL A 366 -21.32 -16.11 -5.23
N TYR A 367 -21.19 -14.96 -4.58
CA TYR A 367 -20.76 -14.87 -3.20
C TYR A 367 -21.95 -15.17 -2.28
N ASN A 368 -21.90 -16.28 -1.58
CA ASN A 368 -22.95 -16.72 -0.67
C ASN A 368 -22.32 -17.31 0.60
N PRO A 369 -21.86 -16.46 1.53
CA PRO A 369 -21.28 -16.91 2.78
C PRO A 369 -22.32 -17.66 3.62
N THR A 370 -21.88 -18.72 4.30
CA THR A 370 -22.73 -19.47 5.21
C THR A 370 -23.39 -18.54 6.20
N LEU A 371 -24.71 -18.59 6.29
CA LEU A 371 -25.50 -17.70 7.15
C LEU A 371 -25.12 -17.89 8.62
N ARG A 372 -24.78 -16.80 9.27
CA ARG A 372 -24.48 -16.70 10.72
C ARG A 372 -25.18 -15.48 11.30
N TYR A 373 -25.40 -15.45 12.59
CA TYR A 373 -26.05 -14.34 13.27
C TYR A 373 -25.41 -12.97 12.98
N TYR A 374 -24.07 -12.92 12.87
CA TYR A 374 -23.31 -11.68 12.65
C TYR A 374 -23.19 -11.25 11.18
N ASN A 375 -23.62 -12.09 10.22
CA ASN A 375 -23.48 -11.79 8.79
C ASN A 375 -24.82 -11.82 8.01
N VAL A 376 -25.93 -11.68 8.70
CA VAL A 376 -27.27 -11.67 8.10
C VAL A 376 -27.38 -10.59 7.02
N ASP A 377 -26.82 -9.42 7.29
CA ASP A 377 -26.88 -8.24 6.42
C ASP A 377 -25.71 -8.17 5.41
N TYR A 378 -24.85 -9.19 5.37
CA TYR A 378 -23.77 -9.21 4.36
C TYR A 378 -24.38 -9.30 2.96
N TRP A 379 -23.77 -8.55 2.04
CA TRP A 379 -24.12 -8.65 0.64
C TRP A 379 -23.93 -10.09 0.13
N ARG A 380 -24.84 -10.53 -0.71
CA ARG A 380 -24.81 -11.82 -1.42
C ARG A 380 -25.13 -11.57 -2.87
N GLY A 381 -24.41 -12.24 -3.77
CA GLY A 381 -24.60 -12.08 -5.21
C GLY A 381 -23.29 -12.18 -5.97
N SER A 382 -23.37 -11.99 -7.28
CA SER A 382 -22.20 -12.02 -8.16
C SER A 382 -21.76 -10.64 -8.62
N GLN A 383 -22.60 -9.62 -8.49
CA GLN A 383 -22.30 -8.24 -8.88
C GLN A 383 -23.00 -7.24 -7.97
N SER A 384 -22.39 -6.08 -7.80
CA SER A 384 -22.91 -4.98 -7.00
C SER A 384 -22.55 -3.65 -7.65
N PHE A 385 -23.49 -2.70 -7.61
CA PHE A 385 -23.27 -1.32 -8.01
C PHE A 385 -23.45 -0.39 -6.81
N ASN A 386 -22.47 0.50 -6.59
CA ASN A 386 -22.47 1.47 -5.51
C ASN A 386 -22.29 2.87 -6.06
N PHE A 387 -22.99 3.83 -5.48
CA PHE A 387 -22.93 5.23 -5.83
C PHE A 387 -22.78 6.08 -4.57
N GLY A 388 -22.01 7.16 -4.64
CA GLY A 388 -21.84 8.05 -3.49
C GLY A 388 -21.54 9.48 -3.87
N VAL A 389 -21.82 10.37 -2.93
CA VAL A 389 -21.53 11.80 -3.00
C VAL A 389 -20.78 12.18 -1.73
N ASP A 390 -19.62 12.80 -1.87
CA ASP A 390 -18.81 13.31 -0.80
C ASP A 390 -18.59 14.81 -0.89
N TYR A 391 -18.41 15.43 0.26
CA TYR A 391 -18.09 16.86 0.34
C TYR A 391 -17.09 17.12 1.46
N SER A 392 -16.33 18.18 1.31
CA SER A 392 -15.57 18.77 2.41
C SER A 392 -15.50 20.28 2.30
N TYR A 393 -15.52 20.96 3.44
CA TYR A 393 -15.42 22.40 3.51
C TYR A 393 -14.54 22.80 4.71
N ARG A 394 -13.53 23.64 4.46
CA ARG A 394 -12.63 24.15 5.48
C ARG A 394 -12.98 25.60 5.83
N PHE A 395 -13.48 25.80 7.03
CA PHE A 395 -13.79 27.13 7.56
C PHE A 395 -12.80 27.49 8.66
N SER A 396 -11.84 28.37 8.38
CA SER A 396 -10.79 28.76 9.31
C SER A 396 -10.04 27.56 9.91
N LYS A 397 -10.32 27.21 11.14
CA LYS A 397 -9.72 26.09 11.89
C LYS A 397 -10.62 24.85 11.98
N ILE A 398 -11.82 24.92 11.41
CA ILE A 398 -12.82 23.85 11.41
C ILE A 398 -12.87 23.24 10.03
N ASN A 399 -12.80 21.91 9.95
CA ASN A 399 -13.07 21.17 8.75
C ASN A 399 -14.36 20.36 8.93
N ILE A 400 -15.23 20.44 7.95
CA ILE A 400 -16.48 19.66 7.89
C ILE A 400 -16.38 18.79 6.66
N ALA A 401 -16.62 17.49 6.82
CA ALA A 401 -16.62 16.55 5.71
C ALA A 401 -17.73 15.52 5.89
N GLY A 402 -18.19 14.97 4.78
CA GLY A 402 -19.18 13.90 4.83
C GLY A 402 -19.24 13.13 3.52
N GLU A 403 -19.81 11.95 3.59
CA GLU A 403 -20.10 11.11 2.43
C GLU A 403 -21.42 10.39 2.66
N THR A 404 -22.19 10.30 1.60
CA THR A 404 -23.42 9.51 1.53
C THR A 404 -23.26 8.50 0.41
N ALA A 405 -23.49 7.23 0.72
CA ALA A 405 -23.39 6.15 -0.24
C ALA A 405 -24.66 5.29 -0.26
N ARG A 406 -24.98 4.75 -1.44
CA ARG A 406 -26.09 3.83 -1.65
C ARG A 406 -25.65 2.68 -2.53
N ALA A 407 -25.98 1.47 -2.14
CA ALA A 407 -25.80 0.26 -2.92
C ALA A 407 -27.08 -0.10 -3.70
N GLU A 408 -26.94 -0.88 -4.77
CA GLU A 408 -28.04 -1.35 -5.61
C GLU A 408 -29.12 -2.11 -4.80
N ASN A 409 -28.72 -2.88 -3.80
CA ASN A 409 -29.63 -3.62 -2.91
C ASN A 409 -30.42 -2.73 -1.94
N GLY A 410 -30.29 -1.39 -2.06
CA GLY A 410 -30.97 -0.42 -1.19
C GLY A 410 -30.23 -0.07 0.09
N THR A 411 -29.10 -0.72 0.40
CA THR A 411 -28.26 -0.37 1.56
C THR A 411 -27.80 1.08 1.43
N PHE A 412 -27.94 1.82 2.52
CA PHE A 412 -27.59 3.24 2.62
C PHE A 412 -26.58 3.44 3.78
N ALA A 413 -25.54 4.22 3.52
CA ALA A 413 -24.57 4.62 4.51
C ALA A 413 -24.32 6.12 4.47
N HIS A 414 -24.16 6.74 5.64
CA HIS A 414 -23.83 8.17 5.75
C HIS A 414 -22.81 8.38 6.85
N ILE A 415 -21.82 9.22 6.57
CA ILE A 415 -20.83 9.69 7.56
C ILE A 415 -20.74 11.20 7.48
N HIS A 416 -20.68 11.85 8.63
CA HIS A 416 -20.45 13.29 8.77
C HIS A 416 -19.42 13.51 9.90
N ILE A 417 -18.42 14.33 9.62
CA ILE A 417 -17.27 14.60 10.50
C ILE A 417 -17.10 16.12 10.64
#